data_05f78c145344d1dbf2793b4fa872702b
#
_entry.id   05f78c145344d1dbf2793b4fa872702b
#
_cell.length_a   1.000
_cell.length_b   1.000
_cell.length_c   1.000
_cell.angle_alpha   90.00
_cell.angle_beta   90.00
_cell.angle_gamma   90.00
#
_symmetry.space_group_name_H-M   'P 1'
#
loop_
_entity.id
_entity.type
_entity.pdbx_description
1 polymer ?
#
loop_
_entity_poly.entity_id
_entity_poly.type
_entity_poly.pdbx_seq_one_letter_code
_entity_poly.pdbx_strand_id
1 'polypeptide(L)' 'MDGVEQNRLKWKCRRGLLELDLVLQRFLPQVHDAEAVQLNAILEMPDNDLWDIVIGRSNEYDPGLKDIVARLRAA' A
#
# COMPACT_ATOMS: atom_id res chain seq x y z
N MET A 1 15.07 -1.39 -3.95
CA MET A 1 14.85 -2.20 -2.73
C MET A 1 15.74 -3.43 -2.75
N ASP A 2 16.31 -3.77 -1.62
CA ASP A 2 17.01 -5.05 -1.53
C ASP A 2 16.00 -6.20 -1.33
N GLY A 3 16.50 -7.46 -1.40
CA GLY A 3 15.63 -8.61 -1.30
C GLY A 3 14.93 -8.77 0.06
N VAL A 4 15.59 -8.34 1.14
CA VAL A 4 15.01 -8.43 2.49
C VAL A 4 13.87 -7.46 2.64
N GLU A 5 14.05 -6.21 2.21
CA GLU A 5 13.02 -5.19 2.29
C GLU A 5 11.82 -5.55 1.41
N GLN A 6 12.09 -6.06 0.21
CA GLN A 6 11.04 -6.50 -0.70
C GLN A 6 10.21 -7.64 -0.10
N ASN A 7 10.87 -8.59 0.56
CA ASN A 7 10.17 -9.68 1.23
C ASN A 7 9.29 -9.18 2.39
N ARG A 8 9.79 -8.22 3.17
CA ARG A 8 8.99 -7.62 4.25
C ARG A 8 7.73 -6.95 3.71
N LEU A 9 7.87 -6.17 2.64
CA LEU A 9 6.73 -5.51 2.02
C LEU A 9 5.76 -6.52 1.43
N LYS A 10 6.27 -7.58 0.83
CA LYS A 10 5.43 -8.65 0.28
C LYS A 10 4.58 -9.29 1.37
N TRP A 11 5.14 -9.58 2.53
CA TRP A 11 4.38 -10.13 3.65
C TRP A 11 3.38 -9.14 4.21
N LYS A 12 3.75 -7.86 4.33
CA LYS A 12 2.84 -6.82 4.81
C LYS A 12 1.69 -6.56 3.83
N CYS A 13 1.86 -6.88 2.56
CA CYS A 13 0.81 -6.74 1.56
C CYS A 13 -0.21 -7.87 1.62
N ARG A 14 0.07 -8.94 2.34
CA ARG A 14 -0.86 -10.05 2.48
C ARG A 14 -1.85 -9.73 3.60
N ARG A 15 -3.08 -9.50 3.20
CA ARG A 15 -4.16 -9.06 4.10
C ARG A 15 -5.27 -10.09 4.15
N GLY A 16 -6.07 -10.03 5.23
CA GLY A 16 -7.25 -10.87 5.35
C GLY A 16 -8.38 -10.49 4.40
N LEU A 17 -8.37 -9.26 3.89
CA LEU A 17 -9.34 -8.78 2.90
C LEU A 17 -8.82 -9.09 1.50
N LEU A 18 -9.48 -10.00 0.80
CA LEU A 18 -9.02 -10.51 -0.48
C LEU A 18 -8.84 -9.41 -1.54
N GLU A 19 -9.80 -8.51 -1.65
CA GLU A 19 -9.76 -7.44 -2.63
C GLU A 19 -8.54 -6.53 -2.41
N LEU A 20 -8.28 -6.21 -1.16
CA LEU A 20 -7.12 -5.39 -0.80
C LEU A 20 -5.82 -6.14 -1.08
N ASP A 21 -5.77 -7.42 -0.76
CA ASP A 21 -4.61 -8.26 -1.03
C ASP A 21 -4.27 -8.27 -2.53
N LEU A 22 -5.28 -8.42 -3.39
CA LEU A 22 -5.08 -8.42 -4.84
C LEU A 22 -4.54 -7.08 -5.35
N VAL A 23 -5.08 -5.97 -4.85
CA VAL A 23 -4.60 -4.63 -5.25
C VAL A 23 -3.15 -4.44 -4.83
N LEU A 24 -2.80 -4.80 -3.60
CA LEU A 24 -1.44 -4.64 -3.11
C LEU A 24 -0.46 -5.53 -3.85
N GLN A 25 -0.86 -6.75 -4.23
CA GLN A 25 0.00 -7.63 -5.01
C GLN A 25 0.27 -7.08 -6.41
N ARG A 26 -0.70 -6.42 -7.03
CA ARG A 26 -0.51 -5.75 -8.31
C ARG A 26 0.40 -4.54 -8.18
N PHE A 27 0.28 -3.81 -7.07
CA PHE A 27 1.02 -2.58 -6.87
C PHE A 27 2.48 -2.83 -6.51
N LEU A 28 2.77 -3.87 -5.73
CA LEU A 28 4.10 -4.12 -5.19
C LEU A 28 5.21 -4.13 -6.26
N PRO A 29 5.04 -4.78 -7.43
CA PRO A 29 6.07 -4.76 -8.47
C PRO A 29 6.33 -3.38 -9.07
N GLN A 30 5.42 -2.43 -8.86
CA GLN A 30 5.52 -1.08 -9.43
C GLN A 30 6.12 -0.08 -8.44
N VAL A 31 6.41 -0.52 -7.22
CA VAL A 31 6.93 0.37 -6.17
C VAL A 31 8.39 0.73 -6.46
N HIS A 32 8.68 2.02 -6.42
CA HIS A 32 10.06 2.52 -6.51
C HIS A 32 10.71 2.48 -5.13
N ASP A 33 12.03 2.37 -5.09
CA ASP A 33 12.79 2.34 -3.84
C ASP A 33 12.48 3.56 -2.96
N ALA A 34 12.32 4.72 -3.58
CA ALA A 34 12.00 5.95 -2.85
C ALA A 34 10.61 5.92 -2.19
N GLU A 35 9.73 5.03 -2.64
CA GLU A 35 8.38 4.89 -2.11
C GLU A 35 8.26 3.85 -1.00
N ALA A 36 9.32 3.08 -0.75
CA ALA A 36 9.26 1.97 0.19
C ALA A 36 8.87 2.42 1.61
N VAL A 37 9.38 3.57 2.05
CA VAL A 37 9.06 4.11 3.37
C VAL A 37 7.58 4.51 3.45
N GLN A 38 7.07 5.15 2.41
CA GLN A 38 5.67 5.57 2.33
C GLN A 38 4.75 4.36 2.27
N LEU A 39 5.08 3.37 1.47
CA LEU A 39 4.30 2.13 1.41
C LEU A 39 4.28 1.42 2.74
N ASN A 40 5.40 1.36 3.43
CA ASN A 40 5.47 0.73 4.74
C ASN A 40 4.55 1.45 5.74
N ALA A 41 4.50 2.78 5.71
CA ALA A 41 3.59 3.55 6.57
C ALA A 41 2.12 3.23 6.26
N ILE A 42 1.76 3.10 5.00
CA ILE A 42 0.41 2.74 4.57
C ILE A 42 0.05 1.33 5.08
N LEU A 43 0.97 0.39 4.99
CA LEU A 43 0.74 -0.99 5.38
C LEU A 43 0.61 -1.19 6.90
N GLU A 44 0.93 -0.17 7.69
CA GLU A 44 0.68 -0.20 9.13
C GLU A 44 -0.81 0.04 9.47
N MET A 45 -1.61 0.49 8.52
CA MET A 45 -3.03 0.76 8.75
C MET A 45 -3.84 -0.52 8.82
N PRO A 46 -4.91 -0.55 9.62
CA PRO A 46 -5.86 -1.67 9.60
C PRO A 46 -6.48 -1.86 8.21
N ASP A 47 -6.85 -3.10 7.88
CA ASP A 47 -7.35 -3.45 6.55
C ASP A 47 -8.56 -2.60 6.15
N ASN A 48 -9.52 -2.40 7.06
CA ASN A 48 -10.72 -1.64 6.74
C ASN A 48 -10.40 -0.18 6.41
N ASP A 49 -9.52 0.44 7.19
CA ASP A 49 -9.12 1.82 6.98
C ASP A 49 -8.37 1.97 5.66
N LEU A 50 -7.44 1.06 5.40
CA LEU A 50 -6.67 1.07 4.16
C LEU A 50 -7.56 0.83 2.95
N TRP A 51 -8.50 -0.10 3.03
CA TRP A 51 -9.43 -0.36 1.94
C TRP A 51 -10.28 0.86 1.60
N ASP A 52 -10.77 1.56 2.63
CA ASP A 52 -11.56 2.78 2.42
C ASP A 52 -10.75 3.84 1.67
N ILE A 53 -9.46 3.95 1.95
CA ILE A 53 -8.57 4.87 1.25
C ILE A 53 -8.38 4.41 -0.20
N VAL A 54 -8.14 3.12 -0.42
CA VAL A 54 -7.87 2.56 -1.75
C VAL A 54 -9.07 2.77 -2.69
N ILE A 55 -10.28 2.58 -2.20
CA ILE A 55 -11.48 2.73 -3.03
C ILE A 55 -12.00 4.17 -3.07
N GLY A 56 -11.34 5.10 -2.40
CA GLY A 56 -11.70 6.51 -2.44
C GLY A 56 -12.79 6.95 -1.47
N ARG A 57 -13.19 6.10 -0.53
CA ARG A 57 -14.20 6.44 0.48
C ARG A 57 -13.65 7.34 1.58
N SER A 58 -12.35 7.27 1.83
CA SER A 58 -11.68 8.05 2.85
C SER A 58 -10.46 8.75 2.28
N ASN A 59 -10.21 9.97 2.75
CA ASN A 59 -8.99 10.72 2.46
C ASN A 59 -8.21 11.00 3.75
N GLU A 60 -8.45 10.21 4.78
CA GLU A 60 -7.79 10.38 6.08
C GLU A 60 -6.42 9.68 6.09
N TYR A 61 -5.46 10.33 5.47
CA TYR A 61 -4.07 9.86 5.44
C TYR A 61 -3.13 11.08 5.46
N ASP A 62 -1.89 10.83 5.83
CA ASP A 62 -0.87 11.86 5.88
C ASP A 62 -0.69 12.50 4.50
N PRO A 63 -0.66 13.85 4.39
CA PRO A 63 -0.47 14.51 3.10
C PRO A 63 0.79 14.05 2.34
N GLY A 64 1.81 13.59 3.05
CA GLY A 64 3.01 13.04 2.43
C GLY A 64 2.77 11.74 1.68
N LEU A 65 1.62 11.09 1.89
CA LEU A 65 1.26 9.84 1.23
C LEU A 65 0.38 10.05 0.00
N LYS A 66 0.08 11.28 -0.35
CA LYS A 66 -0.87 11.60 -1.43
C LYS A 66 -0.48 10.95 -2.76
N ASP A 67 0.78 11.02 -3.13
CA ASP A 67 1.23 10.50 -4.42
C ASP A 67 1.12 8.98 -4.49
N ILE A 68 1.56 8.30 -3.43
CA ILE A 68 1.48 6.83 -3.41
C ILE A 68 0.04 6.35 -3.32
N VAL A 69 -0.82 7.07 -2.61
CA VAL A 69 -2.26 6.75 -2.56
C VAL A 69 -2.88 6.86 -3.95
N ALA A 70 -2.54 7.91 -4.71
CA ALA A 70 -3.04 8.09 -6.06
C ALA A 70 -2.64 6.92 -6.96
N ARG A 71 -1.39 6.48 -6.87
CA ARG A 71 -0.90 5.34 -7.63
C ARG A 71 -1.57 4.04 -7.21
N LEU A 72 -1.77 3.86 -5.92
CA LEU A 72 -2.43 2.67 -5.39
C LEU A 72 -3.88 2.56 -5.86
N ARG A 73 -4.57 3.70 -5.93
CA ARG A 73 -5.95 3.75 -6.46
C ARG A 73 -6.02 3.42 -7.94
N ALA A 74 -4.94 3.63 -8.67
CA ALA A 74 -4.86 3.36 -10.11
C ALA A 74 -4.41 1.92 -10.42
N ALA A 75 -3.97 1.20 -9.42
CA ALA A 75 -3.45 -0.16 -9.61
C ALA A 75 -4.54 -1.18 -9.93
#